data_d6cb9dddbc8ad76bc3c077594040845e
#
_entry.id   d6cb9dddbc8ad76bc3c077594040845e
#
_cell.length_a   1.000
_cell.length_b   1.000
_cell.length_c   1.000
_cell.angle_alpha   90.00
_cell.angle_beta   90.00
_cell.angle_gamma   90.00
#
_symmetry.space_group_name_H-M   'P 1'
#
loop_
_entity.id
_entity.type
_entity.pdbx_description
1 polymer ?
#
loop_
_entity_poly.entity_id
_entity_poly.type
_entity_poly.pdbx_seq_one_letter_code
_entity_poly.pdbx_strand_id
1 'polypeptide(L)'
;MNKTLIRLVLLAVFCLSCLFGADIDGKWTATYEVQGNSITTTWDLKADGTKLTGKASSSLGEREITDGKIEGNNVSWTENVDAGGTAIKVTCKGTLNGDELKLSRQVAEFGSTDVVAKRVK
;
A
#
# COMPACT_ATOMS: atom_id res chain seq x y z
N MET A 1 5.51 42.07 13.89
CA MET A 1 6.62 41.35 13.30
C MET A 1 6.79 39.95 13.82
N ASN A 2 6.84 39.80 15.13
CA ASN A 2 6.98 38.48 15.75
C ASN A 2 5.84 37.54 15.40
N LYS A 3 4.64 38.07 15.23
CA LYS A 3 3.47 37.27 14.87
C LYS A 3 3.59 36.66 13.47
N THR A 4 4.18 37.37 12.55
CA THR A 4 4.39 36.88 11.19
C THR A 4 5.41 35.75 11.17
N LEU A 5 6.47 35.86 11.94
CA LEU A 5 7.49 34.85 12.06
C LEU A 5 6.92 33.56 12.68
N ILE A 6 6.10 33.71 13.72
CA ILE A 6 5.48 32.56 14.36
C ILE A 6 4.56 31.83 13.41
N ARG A 7 3.81 32.56 12.59
CA ARG A 7 2.93 31.97 11.59
C ARG A 7 3.71 31.17 10.55
N LEU A 8 4.83 31.69 10.12
CA LEU A 8 5.69 31.01 9.14
C LEU A 8 6.25 29.71 9.72
N VAL A 9 6.67 29.74 10.97
CA VAL A 9 7.18 28.55 11.63
C VAL A 9 6.10 27.49 11.78
N LEU A 10 4.88 27.89 12.12
CA LEU A 10 3.76 26.97 12.24
C LEU A 10 3.40 26.34 10.89
N LEU A 11 3.46 27.11 9.81
CA LEU A 11 3.22 26.59 8.48
C LEU A 11 4.27 25.57 8.09
N ALA A 12 5.53 25.85 8.40
CA ALA A 12 6.61 24.91 8.10
C ALA A 12 6.44 23.59 8.85
N VAL A 13 6.05 23.64 10.11
CA VAL A 13 5.80 22.45 10.90
C VAL A 13 4.62 21.66 10.33
N PHE A 14 3.58 22.34 9.91
CA PHE A 14 2.42 21.70 9.29
C PHE A 14 2.81 21.00 7.99
N CYS A 15 3.61 21.64 7.15
CA CYS A 15 4.10 21.03 5.91
C CYS A 15 4.95 19.80 6.19
N LEU A 16 5.77 19.84 7.22
CA LEU A 16 6.57 18.69 7.62
C LEU A 16 5.68 17.51 8.02
N SER A 17 4.60 17.77 8.74
CA SER A 17 3.65 16.74 9.12
C SER A 17 3.03 16.09 7.90
N CYS A 18 2.74 16.86 6.86
CA CYS A 18 2.20 16.34 5.61
C CYS A 18 3.21 15.49 4.86
N LEU A 19 4.52 15.74 5.04
CA LEU A 19 5.56 15.02 4.34
C LEU A 19 5.90 13.67 4.94
N PHE A 20 5.43 13.36 6.13
CA PHE A 20 5.77 12.12 6.81
C PHE A 20 5.12 10.89 6.21
N GLY A 21 4.20 11.03 5.27
CA GLY A 21 3.64 9.90 4.56
C GLY A 21 3.03 8.83 5.43
N ALA A 22 2.77 9.14 6.72
CA ALA A 22 2.23 8.19 7.67
C ALA A 22 0.82 7.70 7.31
N ASP A 23 0.24 8.29 6.29
CA ASP A 23 -1.13 7.99 5.87
C ASP A 23 -1.29 6.58 5.32
N ILE A 24 -0.20 5.94 4.89
CA ILE A 24 -0.31 4.56 4.42
C ILE A 24 -0.28 3.56 5.56
N ASP A 25 0.21 3.93 6.72
CA ASP A 25 0.30 3.01 7.86
C ASP A 25 -1.07 2.51 8.27
N GLY A 26 -1.18 1.21 8.46
CA GLY A 26 -2.41 0.58 8.92
C GLY A 26 -2.84 -0.56 8.03
N LYS A 27 -4.11 -0.92 8.18
CA LYS A 27 -4.68 -2.06 7.46
C LYS A 27 -5.53 -1.57 6.30
N TRP A 28 -5.39 -2.27 5.19
CA TRP A 28 -6.11 -2.00 3.96
C TRP A 28 -6.75 -3.29 3.48
N THR A 29 -7.95 -3.22 2.96
CA THR A 29 -8.65 -4.41 2.48
C THR A 29 -9.23 -4.17 1.10
N ALA A 30 -9.21 -5.21 0.28
CA ALA A 30 -9.83 -5.19 -1.04
C ALA A 30 -10.39 -6.55 -1.36
N THR A 31 -11.51 -6.56 -2.08
CA THR A 31 -12.10 -7.78 -2.60
C THR A 31 -12.05 -7.71 -4.12
N TYR A 32 -11.55 -8.77 -4.73
CA TYR A 32 -11.42 -8.86 -6.18
C TYR A 32 -11.63 -10.30 -6.62
N GLU A 33 -11.85 -10.49 -7.91
CA GLU A 33 -12.09 -11.82 -8.45
C GLU A 33 -10.85 -12.36 -9.13
N VAL A 34 -10.57 -13.65 -8.87
CA VAL A 34 -9.53 -14.40 -9.54
C VAL A 34 -10.17 -15.67 -10.07
N GLN A 35 -10.23 -15.80 -11.39
CA GLN A 35 -10.81 -16.94 -12.05
C GLN A 35 -12.24 -17.27 -11.58
N GLY A 36 -13.05 -16.22 -11.42
CA GLY A 36 -14.43 -16.36 -10.97
C GLY A 36 -14.63 -16.50 -9.47
N ASN A 37 -13.56 -16.55 -8.72
CA ASN A 37 -13.61 -16.66 -7.25
C ASN A 37 -13.33 -15.31 -6.61
N SER A 38 -14.17 -14.94 -5.65
CA SER A 38 -14.00 -13.70 -4.90
C SER A 38 -12.95 -13.90 -3.80
N ILE A 39 -11.94 -13.04 -3.82
CA ILE A 39 -10.85 -13.10 -2.82
C ILE A 39 -10.78 -11.75 -2.11
N THR A 40 -10.75 -11.81 -0.78
CA THR A 40 -10.52 -10.63 0.03
C THR A 40 -9.11 -10.69 0.59
N THR A 41 -8.33 -9.65 0.30
CA THR A 41 -6.98 -9.53 0.82
C THR A 41 -6.90 -8.34 1.75
N THR A 42 -6.23 -8.53 2.87
CA THR A 42 -5.93 -7.47 3.83
C THR A 42 -4.43 -7.26 3.87
N TRP A 43 -4.01 -6.03 3.69
CA TRP A 43 -2.60 -5.63 3.80
C TRP A 43 -2.43 -4.84 5.08
N ASP A 44 -1.43 -5.20 5.86
CA ASP A 44 -1.01 -4.43 7.02
C ASP A 44 0.31 -3.76 6.64
N LEU A 45 0.28 -2.46 6.40
CA LEU A 45 1.38 -1.73 5.80
C LEU A 45 2.00 -0.74 6.79
N LYS A 46 3.30 -0.56 6.66
CA LYS A 46 4.04 0.40 7.45
C LYS A 46 5.13 1.03 6.60
N ALA A 47 5.17 2.37 6.60
CA ALA A 47 6.20 3.12 5.91
C ALA A 47 7.30 3.52 6.88
N ASP A 48 8.55 3.40 6.43
CA ASP A 48 9.73 3.85 7.14
C ASP A 48 10.60 4.60 6.13
N GLY A 49 10.44 5.93 6.09
CA GLY A 49 11.05 6.71 5.04
C GLY A 49 10.47 6.35 3.68
N THR A 50 11.31 5.91 2.76
CA THR A 50 10.88 5.45 1.44
C THR A 50 10.68 3.94 1.37
N LYS A 51 10.91 3.25 2.49
CA LYS A 51 10.76 1.80 2.55
C LYS A 51 9.38 1.44 3.05
N LEU A 52 8.75 0.48 2.39
CA LEU A 52 7.43 -0.01 2.78
C LEU A 52 7.55 -1.47 3.18
N THR A 53 7.02 -1.80 4.35
CA THR A 53 7.00 -3.18 4.86
C THR A 53 5.59 -3.56 5.23
N GLY A 54 5.34 -4.84 5.38
CA GLY A 54 4.05 -5.31 5.82
C GLY A 54 3.76 -6.73 5.42
N LYS A 55 2.50 -7.11 5.61
CA LYS A 55 2.00 -8.45 5.32
C LYS A 55 0.70 -8.38 4.56
N ALA A 56 0.48 -9.36 3.71
CA ALA A 56 -0.78 -9.57 3.04
C ALA A 56 -1.39 -10.88 3.53
N SER A 57 -2.69 -10.84 3.82
CA SER A 57 -3.43 -12.00 4.31
C SER A 57 -4.68 -12.21 3.46
N SER A 58 -4.93 -13.44 3.06
CA SER A 58 -6.13 -13.80 2.31
C SER A 58 -6.46 -15.27 2.55
N SER A 59 -7.49 -15.78 1.86
CA SER A 59 -7.80 -17.20 1.89
C SER A 59 -6.67 -18.07 1.32
N LEU A 60 -5.77 -17.45 0.56
CA LEU A 60 -4.60 -18.13 0.00
C LEU A 60 -3.43 -18.20 0.98
N GLY A 61 -3.57 -17.63 2.17
CA GLY A 61 -2.55 -17.63 3.21
C GLY A 61 -2.01 -16.25 3.50
N GLU A 62 -1.05 -16.22 4.40
CA GLU A 62 -0.37 -14.98 4.80
C GLU A 62 1.01 -14.94 4.19
N ARG A 63 1.43 -13.77 3.74
CA ARG A 63 2.75 -13.59 3.13
C ARG A 63 3.26 -12.19 3.41
N GLU A 64 4.56 -12.06 3.49
CA GLU A 64 5.19 -10.76 3.65
C GLU A 64 5.33 -10.08 2.29
N ILE A 65 5.20 -8.76 2.28
CA ILE A 65 5.54 -8.00 1.09
C ILE A 65 7.07 -7.82 1.05
N THR A 66 7.62 -7.79 -0.14
CA THR A 66 9.05 -7.62 -0.37
C THR A 66 9.28 -6.46 -1.33
N ASP A 67 10.47 -5.88 -1.31
CA ASP A 67 10.85 -4.77 -2.19
C ASP A 67 9.86 -3.60 -2.13
N GLY A 68 9.31 -3.34 -0.94
CA GLY A 68 8.34 -2.28 -0.78
C GLY A 68 8.97 -0.90 -0.81
N LYS A 69 8.36 -0.01 -1.58
CA LYS A 69 8.80 1.39 -1.71
C LYS A 69 7.60 2.32 -1.66
N ILE A 70 7.82 3.49 -1.09
CA ILE A 70 6.85 4.56 -1.14
C ILE A 70 7.58 5.87 -1.45
N GLU A 71 7.12 6.58 -2.47
CA GLU A 71 7.64 7.89 -2.85
C GLU A 71 6.45 8.82 -3.07
N GLY A 72 6.29 9.79 -2.17
CA GLY A 72 5.09 10.61 -2.17
C GLY A 72 3.87 9.73 -1.96
N ASN A 73 2.95 9.74 -2.91
CA ASN A 73 1.75 8.90 -2.88
C ASN A 73 1.87 7.63 -3.72
N ASN A 74 3.04 7.38 -4.31
CA ASN A 74 3.24 6.21 -5.17
C ASN A 74 3.85 5.08 -4.36
N VAL A 75 3.26 3.89 -4.47
CA VAL A 75 3.70 2.72 -3.74
C VAL A 75 3.96 1.57 -4.70
N SER A 76 4.86 0.69 -4.29
CA SER A 76 5.10 -0.55 -5.02
C SER A 76 5.65 -1.61 -4.07
N TRP A 77 5.32 -2.86 -4.33
CA TRP A 77 5.87 -3.99 -3.60
C TRP A 77 5.67 -5.27 -4.40
N THR A 78 6.29 -6.33 -3.92
CA THR A 78 6.16 -7.67 -4.50
C THR A 78 5.62 -8.62 -3.43
N GLU A 79 4.77 -9.54 -3.87
CA GLU A 79 4.27 -10.64 -3.04
C GLU A 79 4.59 -11.94 -3.73
N ASN A 80 4.96 -12.96 -2.96
CA ASN A 80 5.11 -14.30 -3.48
C ASN A 80 3.95 -15.14 -2.95
N VAL A 81 3.10 -15.57 -3.86
CA VAL A 81 1.90 -16.34 -3.53
C VAL A 81 2.18 -17.80 -3.85
N ASP A 82 1.93 -18.67 -2.88
CA ASP A 82 2.08 -20.11 -3.09
C ASP A 82 0.76 -20.66 -3.63
N ALA A 83 0.79 -21.08 -4.87
CA ALA A 83 -0.38 -21.66 -5.54
C ALA A 83 -0.11 -23.12 -5.87
N GLY A 84 -0.46 -24.01 -4.92
CA GLY A 84 -0.32 -25.45 -5.13
C GLY A 84 1.14 -25.91 -5.24
N GLY A 85 2.04 -25.34 -4.44
CA GLY A 85 3.45 -25.71 -4.45
C GLY A 85 4.29 -24.91 -5.42
N THR A 86 3.68 -24.02 -6.19
CA THR A 86 4.40 -23.13 -7.12
C THR A 86 4.31 -21.69 -6.60
N ALA A 87 5.46 -21.05 -6.46
CA ALA A 87 5.48 -19.64 -6.05
C ALA A 87 5.20 -18.76 -7.26
N ILE A 88 4.18 -17.91 -7.12
CA ILE A 88 3.80 -16.95 -8.14
C ILE A 88 4.15 -15.55 -7.66
N LYS A 89 4.91 -14.83 -8.46
CA LYS A 89 5.31 -13.46 -8.14
C LYS A 89 4.20 -12.50 -8.55
N VAL A 90 3.75 -11.70 -7.58
CA VAL A 90 2.75 -10.66 -7.82
C VAL A 90 3.41 -9.32 -7.53
N THR A 91 3.41 -8.43 -8.51
CA THR A 91 3.93 -7.08 -8.36
C THR A 91 2.77 -6.12 -8.22
N CYS A 92 2.76 -5.37 -7.12
CA CYS A 92 1.72 -4.38 -6.85
C CYS A 92 2.30 -2.99 -7.00
N LYS A 93 1.62 -2.15 -7.75
CA LYS A 93 1.97 -0.73 -7.89
C LYS A 93 0.70 0.09 -7.73
N GLY A 94 0.81 1.21 -7.05
CA GLY A 94 -0.38 1.99 -6.84
C GLY A 94 -0.17 3.39 -6.35
N THR A 95 -1.28 4.04 -6.07
CA THR A 95 -1.31 5.42 -5.62
C THR A 95 -2.22 5.53 -4.40
N LEU A 96 -1.70 6.17 -3.37
CA LEU A 96 -2.47 6.46 -2.16
C LEU A 96 -3.28 7.73 -2.38
N ASN A 97 -4.57 7.65 -2.09
CA ASN A 97 -5.49 8.78 -2.21
C ASN A 97 -6.44 8.78 -1.01
N GLY A 98 -6.01 9.40 0.09
CA GLY A 98 -6.80 9.43 1.32
C GLY A 98 -6.97 8.04 1.92
N ASP A 99 -8.20 7.58 2.01
CA ASP A 99 -8.52 6.26 2.57
C ASP A 99 -8.63 5.19 1.50
N GLU A 100 -8.22 5.50 0.28
CA GLU A 100 -8.19 4.55 -0.82
C GLU A 100 -6.78 4.33 -1.33
N LEU A 101 -6.49 3.11 -1.69
CA LEU A 101 -5.21 2.73 -2.26
C LEU A 101 -5.53 2.03 -3.58
N LYS A 102 -5.28 2.73 -4.68
CA LYS A 102 -5.53 2.19 -6.01
C LYS A 102 -4.32 1.38 -6.44
N LEU A 103 -4.51 0.10 -6.66
CA LEU A 103 -3.44 -0.84 -6.96
C LEU A 103 -3.64 -1.48 -8.31
N SER A 104 -2.55 -1.65 -9.03
CA SER A 104 -2.47 -2.54 -10.18
C SER A 104 -1.66 -3.76 -9.75
N ARG A 105 -2.25 -4.94 -9.83
CA ARG A 105 -1.62 -6.20 -9.44
C ARG A 105 -1.26 -6.97 -10.70
N GLN A 106 0.03 -7.11 -10.94
CA GLN A 106 0.56 -7.91 -12.04
C GLN A 106 0.87 -9.30 -11.51
N VAL A 107 0.15 -10.29 -11.99
CA VAL A 107 0.30 -11.67 -11.54
C VAL A 107 1.20 -12.40 -12.55
N ALA A 108 2.50 -12.37 -12.32
CA ALA A 108 3.50 -13.00 -13.18
C ALA A 108 3.21 -12.72 -14.67
N GLU A 109 3.03 -13.75 -15.49
CA GLU A 109 2.74 -13.60 -16.90
C GLU A 109 1.24 -13.67 -17.21
N PHE A 110 0.40 -13.83 -16.18
CA PHE A 110 -1.03 -14.06 -16.38
C PHE A 110 -1.84 -12.78 -16.59
N GLY A 111 -1.23 -11.62 -16.40
CA GLY A 111 -1.89 -10.35 -16.63
C GLY A 111 -1.99 -9.52 -15.36
N SER A 112 -2.70 -8.41 -15.47
CA SER A 112 -2.85 -7.47 -14.36
C SER A 112 -4.32 -7.22 -14.05
N THR A 113 -4.58 -6.88 -12.79
CA THR A 113 -5.92 -6.58 -12.29
C THR A 113 -5.84 -5.29 -11.48
N ASP A 114 -6.76 -4.37 -11.71
CA ASP A 114 -6.87 -3.16 -10.94
C ASP A 114 -7.75 -3.40 -9.73
N VAL A 115 -7.26 -2.98 -8.58
CA VAL A 115 -7.91 -3.21 -7.30
C VAL A 115 -7.90 -1.91 -6.52
N VAL A 116 -9.00 -1.62 -5.83
CA VAL A 116 -9.06 -0.48 -4.91
C VAL A 116 -9.14 -1.03 -3.50
N ALA A 117 -8.08 -0.81 -2.74
CA ALA A 117 -8.05 -1.17 -1.33
C ALA A 117 -8.55 0.02 -0.50
N LYS A 118 -9.30 -0.28 0.54
CA LYS A 118 -9.82 0.74 1.44
C LYS A 118 -9.27 0.54 2.83
N ARG A 119 -9.05 1.65 3.52
CA ARG A 119 -8.54 1.63 4.87
C ARG A 119 -9.56 0.97 5.80
N VAL A 120 -9.08 0.05 6.61
CA VAL A 120 -9.89 -0.56 7.68
C VAL A 120 -9.87 0.38 8.87
N LYS A 121 -11.04 0.80 9.29
CA LYS A 121 -11.20 1.72 10.42
C LYS A 121 -11.63 1.00 11.68
#